data_e4d5a4e242e7cc29410a433e8e8117b3
#
_entry.id   e4d5a4e242e7cc29410a433e8e8117b3
#
_cell.length_a   1.000
_cell.length_b   1.000
_cell.length_c   1.000
_cell.angle_alpha   90.00
_cell.angle_beta   90.00
_cell.angle_gamma   90.00
#
_symmetry.space_group_name_H-M   'P 1'
#
loop_
_entity.id
_entity.type
_entity.pdbx_description
1 polymer ?
#
loop_
_entity_poly.entity_id
_entity_poly.type
_entity_poly.pdbx_seq_one_letter_code
_entity_poly.pdbx_strand_id
1 'polypeptide(L)'
;MTAEVNISDGSTCVVTDDKLVDLCREALTDIFGAESVISLELRPTAEDFGYYPQVYPSVFYRIGVGGEPVAAGCKQEQIAGRLHTPIFNPDEKALEYAVAGLVVLALSLK
;
A
#
# COMPACT_ATOMS: atom_id res chain seq x y z
N MET A 1 34.84 20.59 -16.58
CA MET A 1 33.73 19.61 -16.73
C MET A 1 32.45 20.38 -16.53
N THR A 2 31.58 20.40 -17.52
CA THR A 2 30.26 21.08 -17.45
C THR A 2 29.21 19.98 -17.42
N ALA A 3 28.21 20.08 -16.54
CA ALA A 3 27.09 19.18 -16.47
C ALA A 3 25.80 19.96 -16.80
N GLU A 4 24.98 19.41 -17.65
CA GLU A 4 23.62 19.90 -17.90
C GLU A 4 22.66 19.04 -17.08
N VAL A 5 21.86 19.69 -16.23
CA VAL A 5 20.87 19.00 -15.39
C VAL A 5 19.48 19.42 -15.87
N ASN A 6 18.71 18.46 -16.33
CA ASN A 6 17.32 18.66 -16.73
C ASN A 6 16.42 17.96 -15.74
N ILE A 7 15.52 18.70 -15.09
CA ILE A 7 14.54 18.17 -14.12
C ILE A 7 13.18 18.30 -14.77
N SER A 8 12.57 17.18 -15.12
CA SER A 8 11.19 17.13 -15.58
C SER A 8 10.22 17.17 -14.39
N ASP A 9 8.94 17.39 -14.67
CA ASP A 9 7.88 17.41 -13.67
C ASP A 9 7.91 16.11 -12.83
N GLY A 10 7.92 16.29 -11.50
CA GLY A 10 7.94 15.18 -10.57
C GLY A 10 6.58 14.48 -10.46
N SER A 11 6.56 13.34 -9.80
CA SER A 11 5.30 12.67 -9.43
C SER A 11 4.53 13.48 -8.39
N THR A 12 3.21 13.42 -8.46
CA THR A 12 2.32 14.05 -7.48
C THR A 12 2.18 13.19 -6.22
N CYS A 13 1.80 13.81 -5.10
CA CYS A 13 1.50 13.05 -3.88
C CYS A 13 0.15 12.34 -4.01
N VAL A 14 0.01 11.22 -3.31
CA VAL A 14 -1.26 10.50 -3.17
C VAL A 14 -2.09 11.18 -2.08
N VAL A 15 -3.24 11.71 -2.46
CA VAL A 15 -4.25 12.25 -1.54
C VAL A 15 -5.49 11.38 -1.67
N THR A 16 -5.84 10.65 -0.62
CA THR A 16 -7.01 9.76 -0.59
C THR A 16 -8.27 10.52 -0.23
N ASP A 17 -9.42 10.06 -0.70
CA ASP A 17 -10.72 10.56 -0.30
C ASP A 17 -11.13 9.97 1.05
N ASP A 18 -11.39 10.81 2.04
CA ASP A 18 -11.68 10.38 3.42
C ASP A 18 -12.92 9.48 3.51
N LYS A 19 -13.97 9.76 2.74
CA LYS A 19 -15.19 8.95 2.74
C LYS A 19 -14.94 7.56 2.17
N LEU A 20 -14.17 7.48 1.08
CA LEU A 20 -13.78 6.19 0.52
C LEU A 20 -12.86 5.42 1.45
N VAL A 21 -11.96 6.10 2.16
CA VAL A 21 -11.10 5.46 3.16
C VAL A 21 -11.94 4.81 4.25
N ASP A 22 -12.96 5.51 4.78
CA ASP A 22 -13.83 4.96 5.81
C ASP A 22 -14.63 3.75 5.31
N LEU A 23 -15.24 3.84 4.12
CA LEU A 23 -15.97 2.73 3.50
C LEU A 23 -15.07 1.52 3.23
N CYS A 24 -13.89 1.75 2.69
CA CYS A 24 -12.92 0.67 2.43
C CYS A 24 -12.44 0.02 3.72
N ARG A 25 -12.19 0.83 4.75
CA ARG A 25 -11.79 0.34 6.07
C ARG A 25 -12.86 -0.55 6.68
N GLU A 26 -14.12 -0.12 6.67
CA GLU A 26 -15.25 -0.91 7.16
C GLU A 26 -15.34 -2.25 6.43
N ALA A 27 -15.40 -2.23 5.10
CA ALA A 27 -15.52 -3.43 4.27
C ALA A 27 -14.34 -4.41 4.44
N LEU A 28 -13.11 -3.91 4.57
CA LEU A 28 -11.95 -4.75 4.78
C LEU A 28 -11.88 -5.30 6.22
N THR A 29 -12.33 -4.51 7.21
CA THR A 29 -12.38 -4.93 8.62
C THR A 29 -13.38 -6.05 8.82
N ASP A 30 -14.52 -6.02 8.14
CA ASP A 30 -15.55 -7.06 8.22
C ASP A 30 -15.04 -8.44 7.78
N ILE A 31 -14.05 -8.47 6.88
CA ILE A 31 -13.53 -9.72 6.34
C ILE A 31 -12.23 -10.15 6.99
N PHE A 32 -11.31 -9.21 7.24
CA PHE A 32 -9.97 -9.52 7.72
C PHE A 32 -9.78 -9.30 9.22
N GLY A 33 -10.75 -8.70 9.90
CA GLY A 33 -10.64 -8.32 11.31
C GLY A 33 -9.97 -6.94 11.50
N ALA A 34 -10.31 -6.28 12.60
CA ALA A 34 -9.83 -4.93 12.91
C ALA A 34 -8.31 -4.87 13.13
N GLU A 35 -7.73 -5.95 13.63
CA GLU A 35 -6.30 -6.08 13.86
C GLU A 35 -5.48 -6.14 12.56
N SER A 36 -6.11 -6.53 11.45
CA SER A 36 -5.47 -6.64 10.13
C SER A 36 -5.54 -5.35 9.33
N VAL A 37 -6.44 -4.42 9.69
CA VAL A 37 -6.67 -3.17 8.96
C VAL A 37 -6.13 -1.98 9.74
N ILE A 38 -4.87 -1.64 9.50
CA ILE A 38 -4.15 -0.63 10.25
C ILE A 38 -4.02 0.69 9.47
N SER A 39 -3.91 1.80 10.18
CA SER A 39 -3.53 3.08 9.59
C SER A 39 -2.01 3.13 9.40
N LEU A 40 -1.59 3.60 8.24
CA LEU A 40 -0.18 3.81 7.97
C LEU A 40 0.19 5.28 8.24
N GLU A 41 1.40 5.48 8.77
CA GLU A 41 1.98 6.80 8.86
C GLU A 41 2.27 7.37 7.47
N LEU A 42 2.25 8.71 7.39
CA LEU A 42 2.63 9.42 6.18
C LEU A 42 4.06 9.03 5.77
N ARG A 43 4.21 8.60 4.52
CA ARG A 43 5.52 8.27 3.94
C ARG A 43 5.78 9.17 2.74
N PRO A 44 6.88 9.91 2.73
CA PRO A 44 7.27 10.77 1.61
C PRO A 44 7.89 9.92 0.49
N THR A 45 7.07 9.10 -0.17
CA THR A 45 7.48 8.26 -1.31
C THR A 45 6.80 8.74 -2.56
N ALA A 46 7.51 8.66 -3.70
CA ALA A 46 6.92 8.88 -5.00
C ALA A 46 6.00 7.72 -5.37
N GLU A 47 4.85 8.04 -5.98
CA GLU A 47 3.85 7.05 -6.35
C GLU A 47 3.02 7.56 -7.55
N ASP A 48 3.03 6.81 -8.64
CA ASP A 48 2.30 7.18 -9.86
C ASP A 48 0.78 7.19 -9.65
N PHE A 49 0.29 6.46 -8.65
CA PHE A 49 -1.12 6.47 -8.27
C PHE A 49 -1.64 7.87 -7.91
N GLY A 50 -0.76 8.80 -7.51
CA GLY A 50 -1.13 10.17 -7.16
C GLY A 50 -1.83 10.97 -8.26
N TYR A 51 -1.81 10.51 -9.51
CA TYR A 51 -2.54 11.15 -10.62
C TYR A 51 -4.04 10.80 -10.61
N TYR A 52 -4.44 9.63 -10.11
CA TYR A 52 -5.85 9.23 -10.08
C TYR A 52 -6.71 10.10 -9.17
N PRO A 53 -6.28 10.45 -7.93
CA PRO A 53 -7.04 11.34 -7.05
C PRO A 53 -7.31 12.74 -7.59
N GLN A 54 -6.56 13.18 -8.61
CA GLN A 54 -6.80 14.47 -9.25
C GLN A 54 -8.04 14.47 -10.14
N VAL A 55 -8.50 13.30 -10.55
CA VAL A 55 -9.62 13.14 -11.50
C VAL A 55 -10.82 12.45 -10.84
N TYR A 56 -10.56 11.48 -9.97
CA TYR A 56 -11.58 10.67 -9.31
C TYR A 56 -11.31 10.56 -7.81
N PRO A 57 -12.36 10.53 -6.97
CA PRO A 57 -12.20 10.10 -5.57
C PRO A 57 -11.51 8.74 -5.53
N SER A 58 -10.40 8.65 -4.82
CA SER A 58 -9.55 7.47 -4.85
C SER A 58 -9.04 7.10 -3.47
N VAL A 59 -8.78 5.82 -3.27
CA VAL A 59 -8.13 5.29 -2.07
C VAL A 59 -6.91 4.46 -2.47
N PHE A 60 -5.85 4.63 -1.72
CA PHE A 60 -4.64 3.85 -1.87
C PHE A 60 -4.37 3.08 -0.58
N TYR A 61 -4.27 1.77 -0.67
CA TYR A 61 -3.93 0.92 0.46
C TYR A 61 -2.76 0.01 0.12
N ARG A 62 -2.10 -0.49 1.14
CA ARG A 62 -0.96 -1.39 1.00
C ARG A 62 -1.27 -2.72 1.65
N ILE A 63 -0.71 -3.77 1.11
CA ILE A 63 -0.82 -5.12 1.63
C ILE A 63 0.53 -5.51 2.22
N GLY A 64 0.52 -5.96 3.48
CA GLY A 64 1.70 -6.50 4.11
C GLY A 64 2.12 -7.80 3.43
N VAL A 65 3.39 -7.88 3.05
CA VAL A 65 3.97 -9.04 2.35
C VAL A 65 5.06 -9.73 3.18
N GLY A 66 5.24 -9.31 4.44
CA GLY A 66 6.14 -9.98 5.39
C GLY A 66 5.49 -11.24 5.94
N GLY A 67 6.21 -12.36 5.94
CA GLY A 67 5.78 -13.59 6.58
C GLY A 67 5.83 -13.50 8.11
N GLU A 68 5.53 -14.62 8.79
CA GLU A 68 5.65 -14.74 10.25
C GLU A 68 7.07 -14.40 10.73
N PRO A 69 7.22 -13.71 11.87
CA PRO A 69 8.52 -13.41 12.44
C PRO A 69 9.28 -14.70 12.75
N VAL A 70 10.43 -14.88 12.12
CA VAL A 70 11.27 -16.07 12.31
C VAL A 70 11.94 -16.07 13.69
N ALA A 71 12.09 -14.90 14.32
CA ALA A 71 12.62 -14.77 15.67
C ALA A 71 12.04 -13.53 16.37
N ALA A 72 11.87 -13.63 17.69
CA ALA A 72 11.47 -12.50 18.51
C ALA A 72 12.48 -11.36 18.39
N GLY A 73 11.99 -10.17 18.00
CA GLY A 73 12.82 -8.97 17.82
C GLY A 73 13.27 -8.67 16.39
N CYS A 74 12.99 -9.53 15.41
CA CYS A 74 13.18 -9.19 14.00
C CYS A 74 12.15 -8.15 13.57
N LYS A 75 12.62 -7.06 12.96
CA LYS A 75 11.72 -6.12 12.31
C LYS A 75 11.15 -6.77 11.04
N GLN A 76 9.87 -6.51 10.76
CA GLN A 76 9.17 -7.07 9.60
C GLN A 76 9.90 -6.82 8.27
N GLU A 77 10.56 -5.66 8.14
CA GLU A 77 11.41 -5.31 7.01
C GLU A 77 12.62 -6.26 6.81
N GLN A 78 13.02 -7.01 7.85
CA GLN A 78 14.13 -7.94 7.79
C GLN A 78 13.71 -9.33 7.30
N ILE A 79 12.41 -9.65 7.37
CA ILE A 79 11.85 -10.97 7.02
C ILE A 79 11.59 -11.05 5.52
N ALA A 80 10.90 -10.06 4.96
CA ALA A 80 10.58 -10.00 3.53
C ALA A 80 11.68 -9.34 2.68
N GLY A 81 12.72 -8.82 3.31
CA GLY A 81 13.68 -7.95 2.65
C GLY A 81 13.10 -6.57 2.35
N ARG A 82 13.94 -5.68 1.88
CA ARG A 82 13.48 -4.34 1.46
C ARG A 82 12.94 -4.38 0.05
N LEU A 83 11.83 -3.69 -0.16
CA LEU A 83 11.31 -3.42 -1.50
C LEU A 83 12.41 -2.80 -2.38
N HIS A 84 12.48 -3.18 -3.64
CA HIS A 84 13.51 -2.78 -4.61
C HIS A 84 14.94 -3.26 -4.28
N THR A 85 15.06 -4.39 -3.60
CA THR A 85 16.35 -5.05 -3.35
C THR A 85 16.36 -6.48 -3.90
N PRO A 86 17.55 -7.04 -4.22
CA PRO A 86 17.64 -8.42 -4.71
C PRO A 86 17.25 -9.49 -3.68
N ILE A 87 17.11 -9.10 -2.41
CA ILE A 87 16.69 -10.00 -1.32
C ILE A 87 15.19 -9.87 -0.98
N PHE A 88 14.44 -9.10 -1.78
CA PHE A 88 13.00 -8.98 -1.56
C PHE A 88 12.33 -10.33 -1.84
N ASN A 89 11.74 -10.91 -0.80
CA ASN A 89 11.07 -12.21 -0.84
C ASN A 89 9.71 -12.10 -0.13
N PRO A 90 8.65 -11.70 -0.84
CA PRO A 90 7.32 -11.57 -0.26
C PRO A 90 6.72 -12.93 0.07
N ASP A 91 5.91 -12.99 1.11
CA ASP A 91 5.06 -14.15 1.37
C ASP A 91 3.95 -14.22 0.32
N GLU A 92 3.90 -15.31 -0.44
CA GLU A 92 2.92 -15.51 -1.51
C GLU A 92 1.47 -15.56 -1.00
N LYS A 93 1.23 -15.87 0.27
CA LYS A 93 -0.10 -15.79 0.90
C LYS A 93 -0.69 -14.38 0.83
N ALA A 94 0.14 -13.34 0.73
CA ALA A 94 -0.34 -11.98 0.54
C ALA A 94 -1.18 -11.80 -0.72
N LEU A 95 -1.00 -12.65 -1.74
CA LEU A 95 -1.79 -12.63 -2.97
C LEU A 95 -3.26 -12.98 -2.72
N GLU A 96 -3.55 -13.92 -1.81
CA GLU A 96 -4.92 -14.27 -1.44
C GLU A 96 -5.64 -13.07 -0.80
N TYR A 97 -4.97 -12.37 0.11
CA TYR A 97 -5.49 -11.16 0.74
C TYR A 97 -5.65 -10.02 -0.28
N ALA A 98 -4.72 -9.90 -1.24
CA ALA A 98 -4.79 -8.89 -2.28
C ALA A 98 -6.02 -9.09 -3.16
N VAL A 99 -6.25 -10.31 -3.63
CA VAL A 99 -7.41 -10.65 -4.47
C VAL A 99 -8.71 -10.49 -3.69
N ALA A 100 -8.80 -11.05 -2.48
CA ALA A 100 -9.99 -10.94 -1.64
C ALA A 100 -10.33 -9.49 -1.33
N GLY A 101 -9.34 -8.66 -0.96
CA GLY A 101 -9.53 -7.24 -0.68
C GLY A 101 -10.07 -6.47 -1.88
N LEU A 102 -9.50 -6.66 -3.07
CA LEU A 102 -9.99 -6.00 -4.29
C LEU A 102 -11.41 -6.42 -4.66
N VAL A 103 -11.75 -7.70 -4.55
CA VAL A 103 -13.10 -8.21 -4.82
C VAL A 103 -14.11 -7.59 -3.85
N VAL A 104 -13.79 -7.57 -2.56
CA VAL A 104 -14.66 -7.00 -1.53
C VAL A 104 -14.91 -5.53 -1.80
N LEU A 105 -13.86 -4.75 -2.03
CA LEU A 105 -13.99 -3.33 -2.31
C LEU A 105 -14.83 -3.08 -3.57
N ALA A 106 -14.59 -3.84 -4.64
CA ALA A 106 -15.37 -3.72 -5.88
C ALA A 106 -16.88 -4.04 -5.70
N LEU A 107 -17.23 -4.92 -4.76
CA LEU A 107 -18.60 -5.27 -4.45
C LEU A 107 -19.27 -4.31 -3.45
N SER A 108 -18.50 -3.69 -2.58
CA SER A 108 -18.99 -2.80 -1.51
C SER A 108 -19.15 -1.35 -1.95
N LEU A 109 -18.33 -0.89 -2.88
CA LEU A 109 -18.38 0.47 -3.44
C LEU A 109 -19.39 0.51 -4.61
N LYS A 110 -20.65 0.78 -4.27
CA LYS A 110 -21.76 0.91 -5.26
C LYS A 110 -22.24 2.34 -5.35
#